data_30f7cf65c836e645676674d2326878e1
#
_entry.id   30f7cf65c836e645676674d2326878e1
#
_cell.length_a   1.000
_cell.length_b   1.000
_cell.length_c   1.000
_cell.angle_alpha   90.00
_cell.angle_beta   90.00
_cell.angle_gamma   90.00
#
_symmetry.space_group_name_H-M   'P 1'
#
loop_
_entity.id
_entity.type
_entity.pdbx_description
1 polymer ?
#
loop_
_entity_poly.entity_id
_entity_poly.type
_entity_poly.pdbx_seq_one_letter_code
_entity_poly.pdbx_strand_id
1 'polypeptide(L)' 'MKLDQYLKFIGIVQTGGEAKMIIRSGEISVNGMVENRRGRKLIDGDQIIIANETYIVPNSDPLGRRLARSDK' A
#
# COMPACT_ATOMS: atom_id res chain seq x y z
N MET A 1 3.62 4.06 7.23
CA MET A 1 2.99 4.71 6.06
C MET A 1 1.50 4.43 6.08
N LYS A 2 0.72 5.44 5.80
CA LYS A 2 -0.74 5.24 5.77
C LYS A 2 -1.16 4.73 4.41
N LEU A 3 -2.31 4.07 4.38
CA LEU A 3 -2.79 3.45 3.14
C LEU A 3 -2.90 4.45 2.00
N ASP A 4 -3.47 5.64 2.24
CA ASP A 4 -3.61 6.62 1.17
C ASP A 4 -2.25 7.09 0.67
N GLN A 5 -1.28 7.20 1.56
CA GLN A 5 0.06 7.58 1.15
C GLN A 5 0.72 6.48 0.34
N TYR A 6 0.46 5.23 0.70
CA TYR A 6 1.00 4.11 -0.04
C TYR A 6 0.48 4.10 -1.48
N LEU A 7 -0.81 4.37 -1.65
CA LEU A 7 -1.39 4.38 -2.99
C LEU A 7 -0.77 5.45 -3.87
N LYS A 8 -0.42 6.58 -3.29
CA LYS A 8 0.28 7.62 -4.05
C LYS A 8 1.71 7.19 -4.34
N PHE A 9 2.33 6.52 -3.40
CA PHE A 9 3.70 6.09 -3.56
C PHE A 9 3.86 5.12 -4.72
N ILE A 10 2.92 4.20 -4.89
CA ILE A 10 3.00 3.22 -5.99
C ILE A 10 2.36 3.73 -7.27
N GLY A 11 1.83 4.95 -7.26
CA GLY A 11 1.33 5.54 -8.49
C GLY A 11 -0.09 5.17 -8.89
N ILE A 12 -0.81 4.49 -8.01
CA ILE A 12 -2.20 4.13 -8.29
C ILE A 12 -3.07 5.38 -8.30
N VAL A 13 -2.78 6.33 -7.42
CA VAL A 13 -3.50 7.59 -7.37
C VAL A 13 -2.51 8.73 -7.31
N GLN A 14 -2.95 9.93 -7.63
CA GLN A 14 -2.09 11.09 -7.62
C GLN A 14 -2.46 12.10 -6.55
N THR A 15 -3.67 12.02 -6.02
CA THR A 15 -4.12 12.96 -5.00
C THR A 15 -4.78 12.22 -3.85
N GLY A 16 -4.90 12.91 -2.72
CA GLY A 16 -5.60 12.33 -1.58
C GLY A 16 -7.07 12.10 -1.86
N GLY A 17 -7.67 12.94 -2.70
CA GLY A 17 -9.07 12.75 -3.06
C GLY A 17 -9.29 11.47 -3.85
N GLU A 18 -8.39 11.18 -4.78
CA GLU A 18 -8.49 9.93 -5.52
C GLU A 18 -8.29 8.74 -4.60
N ALA A 19 -7.33 8.84 -3.69
CA ALA A 19 -7.09 7.76 -2.75
C ALA A 19 -8.34 7.50 -1.92
N LYS A 20 -8.97 8.56 -1.46
CA LYS A 20 -10.17 8.42 -0.64
C LYS A 20 -11.27 7.69 -1.40
N MET A 21 -11.44 8.05 -2.68
CA MET A 21 -12.50 7.43 -3.48
C MET A 21 -12.26 5.95 -3.69
N ILE A 22 -11.04 5.57 -4.05
CA ILE A 22 -10.77 4.18 -4.35
C ILE A 22 -10.80 3.33 -3.07
N ILE A 23 -10.35 3.88 -1.97
CA ILE A 23 -10.37 3.15 -0.70
C ILE A 23 -11.82 2.92 -0.27
N ARG A 24 -12.66 3.93 -0.41
CA ARG A 24 -14.05 3.81 0.04
C ARG A 24 -14.90 2.95 -0.88
N SER A 25 -14.43 2.71 -2.09
CA SER A 25 -15.18 1.89 -3.03
C SER A 25 -15.14 0.41 -2.66
N GLY A 26 -14.23 0.02 -1.75
CA GLY A 26 -14.11 -1.39 -1.38
C GLY A 26 -13.19 -2.17 -2.28
N GLU A 27 -12.46 -1.49 -3.15
CA GLU A 27 -11.58 -2.19 -4.10
C GLU A 27 -10.25 -2.58 -3.50
N ILE A 28 -9.96 -2.15 -2.28
CA ILE A 28 -8.66 -2.37 -1.68
C ILE A 28 -8.79 -3.30 -0.50
N SER A 29 -7.96 -4.32 -0.48
CA SER A 29 -7.89 -5.24 0.65
C SER A 29 -6.49 -5.19 1.24
N VAL A 30 -6.42 -5.31 2.55
CA VAL A 30 -5.14 -5.39 3.26
C VAL A 30 -5.13 -6.71 4.01
N ASN A 31 -4.16 -7.54 3.68
CA ASN A 31 -4.00 -8.86 4.30
C ASN A 31 -5.28 -9.69 4.20
N GLY A 32 -5.96 -9.58 3.05
CA GLY A 32 -7.12 -10.40 2.77
C GLY A 32 -8.44 -9.83 3.23
N MET A 33 -8.44 -8.65 3.83
CA MET A 33 -9.67 -8.03 4.30
C MET A 33 -9.85 -6.67 3.68
N VAL A 34 -11.06 -6.37 3.21
CA VAL A 34 -11.35 -5.07 2.61
C VAL A 34 -11.09 -3.99 3.66
N GLU A 35 -10.35 -2.97 3.25
CA GLU A 35 -10.03 -1.86 4.10
C GLU A 35 -10.59 -0.59 3.48
N ASN A 36 -11.44 0.13 4.21
CA ASN A 36 -12.03 1.36 3.69
C ASN A 36 -11.65 2.59 4.50
N ARG A 37 -10.63 2.48 5.34
CA ARG A 37 -10.11 3.62 6.08
C ARG A 37 -8.80 4.06 5.45
N ARG A 38 -8.78 5.28 4.91
CA ARG A 38 -7.58 5.75 4.23
C ARG A 38 -6.43 5.99 5.20
N GLY A 39 -6.72 6.17 6.46
CA GLY A 39 -5.69 6.38 7.45
C GLY A 39 -5.12 5.11 8.04
N ARG A 40 -5.48 3.94 7.50
CA ARG A 40 -4.95 2.68 7.99
C ARG A 40 -3.44 2.70 7.94
N LYS A 41 -2.81 2.38 9.04
CA LYS A 41 -1.37 2.31 9.11
C LYS A 41 -0.89 0.99 8.52
N LEU A 42 0.04 1.08 7.59
CA LEU A 42 0.62 -0.11 6.97
C LEU A 42 1.99 -0.35 7.56
N ILE A 43 2.37 -1.61 7.64
CA ILE A 43 3.68 -1.99 8.11
C ILE A 43 4.36 -2.85 7.05
N ASP A 44 5.65 -3.04 7.20
CA ASP A 44 6.42 -3.84 6.25
C ASP A 44 5.80 -5.21 6.13
N GLY A 45 5.63 -5.65 4.90
CA GLY A 45 5.12 -6.98 4.63
C GLY A 45 3.61 -7.06 4.50
N ASP A 46 2.89 -5.98 4.77
CA ASP A 46 1.44 -5.99 4.56
C ASP A 46 1.15 -6.24 3.09
N GLN A 47 0.15 -7.06 2.84
CA GLN A 47 -0.23 -7.42 1.48
C GLN A 47 -1.45 -6.61 1.08
N ILE A 48 -1.30 -5.83 0.02
CA ILE A 48 -2.37 -4.97 -0.49
C ILE A 48 -2.85 -5.55 -1.80
N ILE A 49 -4.14 -5.71 -1.96
CA ILE A 49 -4.72 -6.20 -3.21
C ILE A 49 -5.61 -5.11 -3.78
N ILE A 50 -5.33 -4.70 -5.00
CA ILE A 50 -6.05 -3.65 -5.69
C ILE A 50 -6.30 -4.11 -7.11
N ALA A 51 -7.57 -4.16 -7.52
CA ALA A 51 -7.92 -4.51 -8.90
C ALA A 51 -7.24 -5.79 -9.36
N ASN A 52 -7.24 -6.80 -8.51
CA ASN A 52 -6.66 -8.11 -8.78
C ASN A 52 -5.14 -8.11 -8.84
N GLU A 53 -4.51 -7.03 -8.44
CA GLU A 53 -3.06 -6.94 -8.37
C GLU A 53 -2.63 -6.97 -6.93
N THR A 54 -1.56 -7.70 -6.65
CA THR A 54 -1.05 -7.82 -5.29
C THR A 54 0.21 -6.99 -5.13
N TYR A 55 0.24 -6.19 -4.08
CA TYR A 55 1.39 -5.37 -3.75
C TYR A 55 1.80 -5.68 -2.33
N ILE A 56 3.10 -5.72 -2.08
CA ILE A 56 3.61 -5.96 -0.74
C ILE A 56 4.26 -4.67 -0.27
N VAL A 57 3.86 -4.20 0.90
CA VAL A 57 4.42 -2.96 1.45
C VAL A 57 5.90 -3.19 1.70
N PRO A 58 6.76 -2.35 1.11
CA PRO A 58 8.18 -2.55 1.27
C PRO A 58 8.62 -2.12 2.65
N ASN A 59 9.77 -2.62 3.03
CA ASN A 59 10.41 -2.18 4.25
C ASN A 59 10.66 -0.68 4.16
N SER A 60 10.50 0.01 5.27
CA SER A 60 10.65 1.46 5.29
C SER A 60 12.10 1.90 5.44
N ASP A 61 13.05 1.00 5.34
CA ASP A 61 14.46 1.32 5.41
C ASP A 61 14.80 2.27 4.27
N PRO A 62 15.10 3.53 4.54
CA PRO A 62 15.34 4.50 3.48
C PRO A 62 16.60 4.22 2.68
N LEU A 63 17.49 3.41 3.22
CA LEU A 63 18.72 3.09 2.52
C LEU A 63 18.57 1.88 1.61
N GLY A 64 17.47 1.19 1.71
CA GLY A 64 17.24 0.04 0.85
C GLY A 64 18.17 -1.12 1.11
N ARG A 65 18.73 -1.20 2.27
CA ARG A 65 19.67 -2.25 2.55
C ARG A 65 19.09 -3.63 2.41
N ARG A 66 17.81 -3.75 2.70
CA ARG A 66 17.19 -5.03 2.56
C ARG A 66 17.14 -5.51 1.16
N LEU A 67 17.03 -4.59 0.24
CA LEU A 67 17.01 -4.95 -1.16
C LEU A 67 18.34 -5.52 -1.58
N ALA A 68 19.39 -4.94 -1.09
CA ALA A 68 20.69 -5.44 -1.45
C ALA A 68 20.89 -6.85 -0.97
N ARG A 69 20.34 -7.13 0.18
CA ARG A 69 20.49 -8.43 0.74
C ARG A 69 19.66 -9.47 0.05
N SER A 70 18.58 -9.02 -0.42
CA SER A 70 17.71 -10.00 -0.98
C SER A 70 18.24 -10.64 -2.20
N ASP A 71 19.16 -10.29 -2.47
CA ASP A 71 19.71 -10.95 -3.48
C ASP A 71 20.26 -12.10 -3.18
N LYS A 72 20.22 -12.09 -2.48
CA LYS A 72 20.55 -13.08 -2.24
C LYS A 72 20.31 -13.73 -2.42
#